data_9bad646bd4948bdd9c999d6b4dd65cd1
#
_entry.id   9bad646bd4948bdd9c999d6b4dd65cd1
#
_cell.length_a   1.000
_cell.length_b   1.000
_cell.length_c   1.000
_cell.angle_alpha   90.00
_cell.angle_beta   90.00
_cell.angle_gamma   90.00
#
_symmetry.space_group_name_H-M   'P 1'
#
loop_
_entity.id
_entity.type
_entity.pdbx_description
1 polymer ?
#
loop_
_entity_poly.entity_id
_entity_poly.type
_entity_poly.pdbx_seq_one_letter_code
_entity_poly.pdbx_strand_id
1 'polypeptide(L)'
;MLGVTSLLNETSSYSVAPCVQKLVADGAMKVFNESDGLFPGAVFTGMNTLKPFPKNYVSLDTSTDPGPLKRAEWIKYMALWFNAESRASQVYSDIETSYNCLKASAPKTTTPVVGWLSYFMDSWTVSGATYKLQYVADAGGVSPPKAYLRIYNMSLPSDKKAFQTLLATLDIVIDETYLMTGPSGYSIDAFALNAGISVTDTATYKFLATPNVWSMYGRATGAPNYATDWYESAIAQPQVVLADLISIMHPGDVPAPKKYFFNNIAQLETGAVVSAANCTTLDPTEVVNPIISACSATITPEVPGTASSPATPPSSSPPSSPPPSPTPSSPPPAPKAAASSGSLLGAGLAALLAATIAALV
;
A
#
# COMPACT_ATOMS: atom_id res chain seq x y z
N MET A 1 0.80 10.10 -9.63
CA MET A 1 -0.50 10.60 -9.20
C MET A 1 -0.59 12.12 -9.19
N LEU A 2 0.20 12.85 -8.41
CA LEU A 2 0.13 14.33 -8.42
C LEU A 2 0.83 14.98 -9.62
N GLY A 3 1.64 14.26 -10.36
CA GLY A 3 2.44 14.79 -11.45
C GLY A 3 3.56 15.74 -11.00
N VAL A 4 3.99 15.63 -9.74
CA VAL A 4 5.01 16.49 -9.16
C VAL A 4 6.42 15.89 -9.17
N THR A 5 6.57 14.70 -9.73
CA THR A 5 7.85 13.98 -9.78
C THR A 5 8.97 14.83 -10.41
N SER A 6 8.63 15.67 -11.39
CA SER A 6 9.58 16.60 -12.01
C SER A 6 10.05 17.74 -11.08
N LEU A 7 9.36 17.94 -9.95
CA LEU A 7 9.74 18.92 -8.92
C LEU A 7 10.62 18.32 -7.84
N LEU A 8 10.74 16.99 -7.80
CA LEU A 8 11.61 16.28 -6.87
C LEU A 8 12.97 16.09 -7.54
N ASN A 9 14.02 16.51 -6.87
CA ASN A 9 15.38 16.36 -7.37
C ASN A 9 16.00 15.02 -6.99
N GLU A 10 15.41 14.30 -6.06
CA GLU A 10 16.00 13.09 -5.48
C GLU A 10 14.93 12.07 -5.03
N THR A 11 15.31 10.80 -5.06
CA THR A 11 14.45 9.66 -4.67
C THR A 11 15.24 8.64 -3.86
N SER A 12 14.54 7.66 -3.27
CA SER A 12 15.19 6.50 -2.68
C SER A 12 15.86 5.62 -3.74
N SER A 13 16.90 4.89 -3.33
CA SER A 13 17.66 3.99 -4.22
C SER A 13 16.86 2.77 -4.71
N TYR A 14 15.66 2.54 -4.19
CA TYR A 14 14.89 1.30 -4.39
C TYR A 14 13.47 1.53 -4.90
N SER A 15 13.20 2.64 -5.59
CA SER A 15 11.85 2.89 -6.11
C SER A 15 11.42 1.84 -7.14
N VAL A 16 10.23 1.28 -6.98
CA VAL A 16 9.59 0.38 -7.94
C VAL A 16 8.83 1.15 -9.02
N ALA A 17 8.60 2.45 -8.84
CA ALA A 17 7.90 3.27 -9.82
C ALA A 17 8.74 3.41 -11.13
N PRO A 18 8.25 2.90 -12.29
CA PRO A 18 9.04 2.89 -13.54
C PRO A 18 9.50 4.27 -13.98
N CYS A 19 8.63 5.27 -13.83
CA CYS A 19 8.94 6.63 -14.29
C CYS A 19 9.92 7.33 -13.35
N VAL A 20 9.93 7.02 -12.06
CA VAL A 20 11.00 7.46 -11.14
C VAL A 20 12.33 6.83 -11.53
N GLN A 21 12.36 5.52 -11.80
CA GLN A 21 13.56 4.84 -12.29
C GLN A 21 14.07 5.45 -13.60
N LYS A 22 13.16 5.81 -14.52
CA LYS A 22 13.53 6.46 -15.78
C LYS A 22 14.12 7.84 -15.56
N LEU A 23 13.55 8.66 -14.69
CA LEU A 23 14.09 9.99 -14.35
C LEU A 23 15.49 9.89 -13.74
N VAL A 24 15.73 8.87 -12.91
CA VAL A 24 17.06 8.58 -12.36
C VAL A 24 18.03 8.17 -13.47
N ALA A 25 17.62 7.25 -14.34
CA ALA A 25 18.45 6.77 -15.44
C ALA A 25 18.81 7.87 -16.44
N ASP A 26 17.88 8.79 -16.69
CA ASP A 26 18.08 9.95 -17.59
C ASP A 26 18.88 11.10 -16.90
N GLY A 27 19.23 10.96 -15.61
CA GLY A 27 19.95 11.98 -14.82
C GLY A 27 19.10 13.20 -14.43
N ALA A 28 17.79 13.15 -14.66
CA ALA A 28 16.85 14.21 -14.27
C ALA A 28 16.52 14.19 -12.77
N MET A 29 16.75 13.06 -12.11
CA MET A 29 16.57 12.86 -10.67
C MET A 29 17.78 12.13 -10.11
N LYS A 30 18.22 12.47 -8.90
CA LYS A 30 19.32 11.79 -8.21
C LYS A 30 18.78 10.76 -7.21
N VAL A 31 19.55 9.71 -7.00
CA VAL A 31 19.35 8.83 -5.86
C VAL A 31 19.93 9.48 -4.61
N PHE A 32 19.13 9.54 -3.56
CA PHE A 32 19.57 10.08 -2.28
C PHE A 32 20.66 9.21 -1.67
N ASN A 33 21.74 9.84 -1.24
CA ASN A 33 22.79 9.21 -0.47
C ASN A 33 22.95 9.96 0.86
N GLU A 34 22.82 9.25 1.97
CA GLU A 34 22.96 9.83 3.31
C GLU A 34 24.32 10.52 3.54
N SER A 35 25.36 10.14 2.79
CA SER A 35 26.68 10.76 2.82
C SER A 35 26.71 12.16 2.21
N ASP A 36 25.73 12.55 1.41
CA ASP A 36 25.72 13.83 0.70
C ASP A 36 25.26 15.00 1.59
N GLY A 37 24.91 14.72 2.85
CA GLY A 37 24.55 15.71 3.85
C GLY A 37 23.07 16.11 3.82
N LEU A 38 22.74 17.18 4.56
CA LEU A 38 21.36 17.64 4.70
C LEU A 38 20.88 18.32 3.43
N PHE A 39 19.70 17.91 2.94
CA PHE A 39 19.02 18.54 1.81
C PHE A 39 18.68 20.01 2.08
N PRO A 40 18.87 20.89 1.11
CA PRO A 40 18.38 22.26 1.20
C PRO A 40 16.85 22.38 1.07
N GLY A 41 16.19 21.37 0.51
CA GLY A 41 14.73 21.35 0.31
C GLY A 41 13.93 20.64 1.39
N ALA A 42 12.63 20.54 1.23
CA ALA A 42 11.77 19.77 2.13
C ALA A 42 12.00 18.26 1.93
N VAL A 43 12.15 17.53 3.04
CA VAL A 43 12.31 16.08 3.07
C VAL A 43 11.04 15.46 3.66
N PHE A 44 10.33 14.68 2.86
CA PHE A 44 9.17 13.93 3.30
C PHE A 44 9.61 12.58 3.87
N THR A 45 9.13 12.22 5.04
CA THR A 45 9.47 10.93 5.67
C THR A 45 8.29 10.36 6.44
N GLY A 46 8.07 9.06 6.28
CA GLY A 46 7.02 8.31 6.97
C GLY A 46 7.42 7.81 8.35
N MET A 47 8.68 8.02 8.77
CA MET A 47 9.17 7.55 10.07
C MET A 47 9.88 8.63 10.86
N ASN A 48 9.52 8.69 12.13
CA ASN A 48 10.13 9.54 13.14
C ASN A 48 11.49 8.96 13.64
N THR A 49 12.35 8.51 12.72
CA THR A 49 13.59 7.80 13.06
C THR A 49 14.79 8.70 13.21
N LEU A 50 14.76 9.91 12.65
CA LEU A 50 15.88 10.83 12.64
C LEU A 50 15.73 11.87 13.77
N LYS A 51 16.46 11.70 14.85
CA LYS A 51 16.56 12.71 15.93
C LYS A 51 17.99 13.20 16.01
N PRO A 52 18.20 14.54 16.08
CA PRO A 52 17.23 15.62 15.99
C PRO A 52 16.70 15.80 14.58
N PHE A 53 15.40 16.16 14.43
CA PHE A 53 14.81 16.47 13.13
C PHE A 53 15.47 17.70 12.52
N PRO A 54 15.97 17.64 11.28
CA PRO A 54 16.30 18.82 10.52
C PRO A 54 15.05 19.71 10.36
N LYS A 55 15.27 21.03 10.27
CA LYS A 55 14.16 22.02 10.18
C LYS A 55 13.30 21.89 8.93
N ASN A 56 13.80 21.21 7.92
CA ASN A 56 13.16 20.99 6.63
C ASN A 56 12.45 19.65 6.49
N TYR A 57 12.23 18.91 7.59
CA TYR A 57 11.50 17.64 7.56
C TYR A 57 9.99 17.86 7.60
N VAL A 58 9.30 17.11 6.74
CA VAL A 58 7.85 17.00 6.70
C VAL A 58 7.47 15.55 7.01
N SER A 59 6.73 15.35 8.09
CA SER A 59 6.30 14.00 8.49
C SER A 59 5.08 13.57 7.66
N LEU A 60 5.18 12.40 7.03
CA LEU A 60 4.11 11.69 6.35
C LEU A 60 3.93 10.33 7.03
N ASP A 61 2.99 10.21 7.95
CA ASP A 61 2.79 8.96 8.69
C ASP A 61 1.59 8.17 8.18
N THR A 62 1.64 7.85 6.90
CA THR A 62 0.60 7.07 6.20
C THR A 62 0.44 5.67 6.77
N SER A 63 1.51 5.13 7.37
CA SER A 63 1.54 3.75 7.87
C SER A 63 0.72 3.56 9.13
N THR A 64 0.50 4.61 9.93
CA THR A 64 -0.27 4.54 11.17
C THR A 64 -1.77 4.70 10.97
N ASP A 65 -2.20 5.22 9.83
CA ASP A 65 -3.64 5.34 9.54
C ASP A 65 -4.33 3.97 9.44
N PRO A 66 -5.49 3.81 10.12
CA PRO A 66 -6.09 2.49 10.33
C PRO A 66 -6.84 1.93 9.12
N GLY A 67 -7.10 2.73 8.08
CA GLY A 67 -7.92 2.28 6.95
C GLY A 67 -7.28 2.50 5.58
N PRO A 68 -7.63 1.67 4.58
CA PRO A 68 -7.08 1.78 3.23
C PRO A 68 -7.22 3.17 2.60
N LEU A 69 -8.45 3.71 2.56
CA LEU A 69 -8.73 5.03 2.01
C LEU A 69 -8.07 6.15 2.79
N LYS A 70 -8.03 6.06 4.13
CA LYS A 70 -7.36 7.07 4.96
C LYS A 70 -5.87 7.14 4.69
N ARG A 71 -5.23 6.00 4.43
CA ARG A 71 -3.81 5.95 4.05
C ARG A 71 -3.57 6.63 2.69
N ALA A 72 -4.44 6.43 1.72
CA ALA A 72 -4.36 7.09 0.42
C ALA A 72 -4.68 8.60 0.49
N GLU A 73 -5.49 9.04 1.46
CA GLU A 73 -5.90 10.44 1.62
C GLU A 73 -4.72 11.37 1.95
N TRP A 74 -3.61 10.85 2.45
CA TRP A 74 -2.39 11.62 2.69
C TRP A 74 -1.83 12.31 1.44
N ILE A 75 -2.25 11.90 0.25
CA ILE A 75 -1.95 12.61 -1.01
C ILE A 75 -2.40 14.08 -0.94
N LYS A 76 -3.52 14.39 -0.25
CA LYS A 76 -4.00 15.76 -0.08
C LYS A 76 -3.06 16.60 0.78
N TYR A 77 -2.54 16.02 1.87
CA TYR A 77 -1.56 16.69 2.72
C TYR A 77 -0.25 16.99 1.96
N MET A 78 0.23 15.99 1.20
CA MET A 78 1.42 16.16 0.38
C MET A 78 1.25 17.27 -0.67
N ALA A 79 0.06 17.36 -1.26
CA ALA A 79 -0.25 18.35 -2.30
C ALA A 79 -0.13 19.80 -1.85
N LEU A 80 -0.31 20.10 -0.56
CA LEU A 80 -0.17 21.46 0.01
C LEU A 80 1.22 22.05 -0.23
N TRP A 81 2.25 21.20 -0.32
CA TRP A 81 3.63 21.61 -0.53
C TRP A 81 3.96 21.91 -1.99
N PHE A 82 3.06 21.54 -2.91
CA PHE A 82 3.27 21.63 -4.36
C PHE A 82 2.19 22.48 -5.06
N ASN A 83 1.29 23.14 -4.32
CA ASN A 83 0.15 23.87 -4.87
C ASN A 83 -0.68 22.98 -5.84
N ALA A 84 -0.90 21.73 -5.43
CA ALA A 84 -1.56 20.69 -6.23
C ALA A 84 -2.84 20.15 -5.56
N GLU A 85 -3.47 20.92 -4.66
CA GLU A 85 -4.59 20.50 -3.81
C GLU A 85 -5.81 20.08 -4.63
N SER A 86 -6.13 20.85 -5.68
CA SER A 86 -7.26 20.53 -6.56
C SER A 86 -7.05 19.17 -7.24
N ARG A 87 -5.83 18.93 -7.75
CA ARG A 87 -5.48 17.64 -8.39
C ARG A 87 -5.52 16.50 -7.40
N ALA A 88 -4.94 16.68 -6.21
CA ALA A 88 -4.96 15.65 -5.17
C ALA A 88 -6.39 15.29 -4.73
N SER A 89 -7.25 16.29 -4.62
CA SER A 89 -8.66 16.08 -4.28
C SER A 89 -9.38 15.29 -5.36
N GLN A 90 -9.13 15.59 -6.64
CA GLN A 90 -9.72 14.83 -7.75
C GLN A 90 -9.21 13.39 -7.77
N VAL A 91 -7.88 13.18 -7.69
CA VAL A 91 -7.27 11.84 -7.67
C VAL A 91 -7.79 11.00 -6.51
N TYR A 92 -7.88 11.59 -5.32
CA TYR A 92 -8.43 10.88 -4.16
C TYR A 92 -9.91 10.53 -4.36
N SER A 93 -10.72 11.46 -4.89
CA SER A 93 -12.14 11.20 -5.18
C SER A 93 -12.32 10.03 -6.16
N ASP A 94 -11.47 9.93 -7.18
CA ASP A 94 -11.51 8.83 -8.15
C ASP A 94 -11.14 7.50 -7.49
N ILE A 95 -10.12 7.49 -6.62
CA ILE A 95 -9.70 6.33 -5.83
C ILE A 95 -10.85 5.89 -4.90
N GLU A 96 -11.43 6.83 -4.15
CA GLU A 96 -12.51 6.56 -3.20
C GLU A 96 -13.76 6.00 -3.90
N THR A 97 -14.13 6.60 -5.03
CA THR A 97 -15.25 6.14 -5.86
C THR A 97 -15.02 4.71 -6.35
N SER A 98 -13.84 4.42 -6.89
CA SER A 98 -13.48 3.09 -7.38
C SER A 98 -13.45 2.06 -6.26
N TYR A 99 -12.86 2.42 -5.11
CA TYR A 99 -12.80 1.55 -3.93
C TYR A 99 -14.20 1.19 -3.41
N ASN A 100 -15.06 2.19 -3.24
CA ASN A 100 -16.41 2.00 -2.72
C ASN A 100 -17.29 1.20 -3.69
N CYS A 101 -17.12 1.40 -4.99
CA CYS A 101 -17.79 0.59 -6.01
C CYS A 101 -17.38 -0.88 -5.93
N LEU A 102 -16.08 -1.18 -5.86
CA LEU A 102 -15.57 -2.54 -5.70
C LEU A 102 -16.07 -3.20 -4.41
N LYS A 103 -15.99 -2.49 -3.30
CA LYS A 103 -16.52 -2.97 -2.01
C LYS A 103 -18.01 -3.30 -2.07
N ALA A 104 -18.81 -2.46 -2.76
CA ALA A 104 -20.24 -2.68 -2.91
C ALA A 104 -20.56 -3.90 -3.80
N SER A 105 -19.71 -4.16 -4.80
CA SER A 105 -19.85 -5.28 -5.75
C SER A 105 -19.17 -6.57 -5.30
N ALA A 106 -18.39 -6.53 -4.20
CA ALA A 106 -17.72 -7.71 -3.66
C ALA A 106 -18.75 -8.82 -3.32
N PRO A 107 -18.55 -10.05 -3.80
CA PRO A 107 -19.46 -11.16 -3.51
C PRO A 107 -19.58 -11.43 -2.01
N LYS A 108 -20.79 -11.82 -1.58
CA LYS A 108 -21.10 -12.15 -0.18
C LYS A 108 -21.69 -13.55 -0.02
N THR A 109 -21.68 -14.31 -1.09
CA THR A 109 -22.23 -15.69 -1.11
C THR A 109 -21.31 -16.69 -0.43
N THR A 110 -20.01 -16.44 -0.48
CA THR A 110 -18.97 -17.20 0.21
C THR A 110 -18.08 -16.22 1.00
N THR A 111 -17.65 -16.63 2.16
CA THR A 111 -16.78 -15.82 3.06
C THR A 111 -15.52 -16.58 3.38
N PRO A 112 -14.50 -16.61 2.49
CA PRO A 112 -13.27 -17.34 2.75
C PRO A 112 -12.51 -16.76 3.94
N VAL A 113 -11.88 -17.64 4.72
CA VAL A 113 -11.02 -17.27 5.85
C VAL A 113 -9.63 -16.94 5.30
N VAL A 114 -9.21 -15.69 5.45
CA VAL A 114 -7.96 -15.16 4.87
C VAL A 114 -6.96 -14.83 5.97
N GLY A 115 -5.82 -15.55 5.99
CA GLY A 115 -4.69 -15.26 6.85
C GLY A 115 -3.70 -14.33 6.17
N TRP A 116 -3.36 -13.21 6.83
CA TRP A 116 -2.29 -12.32 6.38
C TRP A 116 -1.06 -12.55 7.23
N LEU A 117 -0.04 -13.15 6.66
CA LEU A 117 1.10 -13.74 7.36
C LEU A 117 2.42 -13.08 6.92
N SER A 118 3.42 -13.13 7.80
CA SER A 118 4.81 -12.83 7.42
C SER A 118 5.78 -13.64 8.29
N TYR A 119 6.86 -14.12 7.69
CA TYR A 119 7.92 -14.90 8.36
C TYR A 119 9.20 -14.08 8.50
N PHE A 120 9.75 -14.09 9.71
CA PHE A 120 11.04 -13.48 9.99
C PHE A 120 11.69 -14.12 11.22
N MET A 121 12.98 -14.48 11.12
CA MET A 121 13.77 -15.02 12.24
C MET A 121 13.04 -16.10 13.05
N ASP A 122 12.72 -17.23 12.41
CA ASP A 122 12.01 -18.36 13.03
C ASP A 122 10.66 -17.99 13.67
N SER A 123 10.04 -16.93 13.22
CA SER A 123 8.73 -16.50 13.75
C SER A 123 7.77 -16.15 12.64
N TRP A 124 6.53 -16.65 12.74
CA TRP A 124 5.41 -16.19 11.94
C TRP A 124 4.63 -15.12 12.66
N THR A 125 4.34 -14.04 11.98
CA THR A 125 3.39 -13.03 12.44
C THR A 125 2.08 -13.17 11.68
N VAL A 126 0.98 -13.31 12.40
CA VAL A 126 -0.37 -13.20 11.85
C VAL A 126 -0.84 -11.77 12.06
N SER A 127 -1.00 -11.03 10.98
CA SER A 127 -1.23 -9.59 11.04
C SER A 127 -2.60 -9.24 11.61
N GLY A 128 -2.61 -8.36 12.62
CA GLY A 128 -3.79 -7.71 13.15
C GLY A 128 -3.92 -6.24 12.71
N ALA A 129 -3.15 -5.80 11.72
CA ALA A 129 -3.19 -4.43 11.22
C ALA A 129 -4.58 -4.10 10.66
N THR A 130 -5.19 -3.03 11.18
CA THR A 130 -6.60 -2.68 10.93
C THR A 130 -6.89 -2.53 9.43
N TYR A 131 -6.00 -1.92 8.66
CA TYR A 131 -6.21 -1.76 7.22
C TYR A 131 -6.24 -3.10 6.45
N LYS A 132 -5.45 -4.10 6.89
CA LYS A 132 -5.45 -5.45 6.30
C LYS A 132 -6.73 -6.20 6.63
N LEU A 133 -7.17 -6.11 7.89
CA LEU A 133 -8.45 -6.69 8.30
C LEU A 133 -9.61 -6.04 7.54
N GLN A 134 -9.54 -4.72 7.31
CA GLN A 134 -10.55 -4.01 6.53
C GLN A 134 -10.53 -4.43 5.05
N TYR A 135 -9.36 -4.58 4.43
CA TYR A 135 -9.26 -5.09 3.05
C TYR A 135 -9.93 -6.46 2.91
N VAL A 136 -9.65 -7.38 3.83
CA VAL A 136 -10.26 -8.72 3.80
C VAL A 136 -11.78 -8.64 3.91
N ALA A 137 -12.30 -7.83 4.84
CA ALA A 137 -13.74 -7.64 5.03
C ALA A 137 -14.40 -6.96 3.82
N ASP A 138 -13.77 -5.91 3.27
CA ASP A 138 -14.28 -5.15 2.12
C ASP A 138 -14.25 -5.99 0.83
N ALA A 139 -13.34 -6.96 0.74
CA ALA A 139 -13.28 -7.94 -0.36
C ALA A 139 -14.25 -9.12 -0.20
N GLY A 140 -15.05 -9.18 0.87
CA GLY A 140 -16.03 -10.25 1.09
C GLY A 140 -15.48 -11.48 1.84
N GLY A 141 -14.28 -11.40 2.40
CA GLY A 141 -13.68 -12.45 3.22
C GLY A 141 -13.82 -12.18 4.72
N VAL A 142 -13.25 -13.08 5.52
CA VAL A 142 -13.17 -12.97 6.99
C VAL A 142 -11.75 -13.27 7.46
N SER A 143 -11.25 -12.47 8.39
CA SER A 143 -9.96 -12.70 9.02
C SER A 143 -10.08 -13.70 10.18
N PRO A 144 -8.99 -14.39 10.56
CA PRO A 144 -9.00 -15.25 11.75
C PRO A 144 -9.42 -14.49 13.01
N PRO A 145 -10.00 -15.18 13.99
CA PRO A 145 -10.33 -14.58 15.28
C PRO A 145 -9.14 -13.88 15.93
N LYS A 146 -9.40 -12.79 16.67
CA LYS A 146 -8.37 -11.94 17.30
C LYS A 146 -7.32 -12.72 18.11
N ALA A 147 -7.71 -13.82 18.73
CA ALA A 147 -6.80 -14.66 19.52
C ALA A 147 -5.63 -15.25 18.69
N TYR A 148 -5.79 -15.36 17.38
CA TYR A 148 -4.77 -15.87 16.48
C TYR A 148 -3.89 -14.76 15.89
N LEU A 149 -4.27 -13.48 16.00
CA LEU A 149 -3.55 -12.34 15.43
C LEU A 149 -2.36 -11.99 16.35
N ARG A 150 -1.28 -12.77 16.25
CA ARG A 150 -0.08 -12.64 17.09
C ARG A 150 1.16 -13.21 16.41
N ILE A 151 2.28 -13.12 17.10
CA ILE A 151 3.54 -13.76 16.70
C ILE A 151 3.58 -15.18 17.26
N TYR A 152 4.10 -16.11 16.44
CA TYR A 152 4.32 -17.53 16.77
C TYR A 152 5.79 -17.85 16.57
N ASN A 153 6.49 -18.23 17.65
CA ASN A 153 7.88 -18.65 17.58
C ASN A 153 7.95 -20.13 17.16
N MET A 154 8.50 -20.42 15.98
CA MET A 154 8.51 -21.74 15.40
C MET A 154 9.52 -22.70 16.08
N SER A 155 10.45 -22.17 16.88
CA SER A 155 11.33 -22.97 17.74
C SER A 155 10.61 -23.52 18.97
N LEU A 156 9.42 -22.99 19.32
CA LEU A 156 8.60 -23.48 20.44
C LEU A 156 7.55 -24.46 19.94
N PRO A 157 7.54 -25.74 20.40
CA PRO A 157 6.58 -26.73 19.94
C PRO A 157 5.11 -26.33 20.13
N SER A 158 4.79 -25.62 21.22
CA SER A 158 3.45 -25.12 21.49
C SER A 158 2.98 -24.08 20.47
N ASP A 159 3.85 -23.12 20.13
CA ASP A 159 3.55 -22.08 19.15
C ASP A 159 3.48 -22.65 17.73
N LYS A 160 4.40 -23.56 17.39
CA LYS A 160 4.36 -24.27 16.11
C LYS A 160 3.03 -25.01 15.94
N LYS A 161 2.61 -25.76 16.94
CA LYS A 161 1.32 -26.47 16.92
C LYS A 161 0.13 -25.51 16.81
N ALA A 162 0.15 -24.42 17.58
CA ALA A 162 -0.92 -23.42 17.54
C ALA A 162 -1.00 -22.72 16.17
N PHE A 163 0.15 -22.41 15.55
CA PHE A 163 0.20 -21.84 14.21
C PHE A 163 -0.34 -22.84 13.16
N GLN A 164 0.06 -24.09 13.21
CA GLN A 164 -0.45 -25.13 12.32
C GLN A 164 -1.97 -25.35 12.49
N THR A 165 -2.47 -25.24 13.72
CA THR A 165 -3.92 -25.29 13.99
C THR A 165 -4.64 -24.12 13.34
N LEU A 166 -4.07 -22.91 13.41
CA LEU A 166 -4.59 -21.75 12.68
C LEU A 166 -4.58 -22.00 11.17
N LEU A 167 -3.45 -22.42 10.61
CA LEU A 167 -3.32 -22.67 9.17
C LEU A 167 -4.39 -23.60 8.64
N ALA A 168 -4.76 -24.63 9.41
CA ALA A 168 -5.83 -25.58 9.05
C ALA A 168 -7.22 -24.92 8.92
N THR A 169 -7.41 -23.71 9.45
CA THR A 169 -8.67 -22.97 9.34
C THR A 169 -8.72 -22.03 8.13
N LEU A 170 -7.58 -21.78 7.49
CA LEU A 170 -7.49 -20.81 6.40
C LEU A 170 -7.90 -21.41 5.06
N ASP A 171 -8.66 -20.64 4.29
CA ASP A 171 -8.96 -20.94 2.88
C ASP A 171 -7.94 -20.28 1.96
N ILE A 172 -7.37 -19.13 2.37
CA ILE A 172 -6.42 -18.31 1.60
C ILE A 172 -5.33 -17.80 2.53
N VAL A 173 -4.09 -17.81 2.04
CA VAL A 173 -2.93 -17.20 2.69
C VAL A 173 -2.41 -16.05 1.83
N ILE A 174 -2.27 -14.87 2.43
CA ILE A 174 -1.50 -13.75 1.88
C ILE A 174 -0.17 -13.72 2.64
N ASP A 175 0.91 -14.04 1.96
CA ASP A 175 2.25 -14.09 2.53
C ASP A 175 3.02 -12.81 2.23
N GLU A 176 3.23 -12.01 3.24
CA GLU A 176 3.95 -10.74 3.20
C GLU A 176 5.40 -10.88 3.68
N THR A 177 5.95 -12.08 3.59
CA THR A 177 7.35 -12.33 3.94
C THR A 177 8.28 -11.50 3.07
N TYR A 178 9.11 -10.66 3.72
CA TYR A 178 10.09 -9.85 3.02
C TYR A 178 11.32 -10.70 2.65
N LEU A 179 11.66 -10.71 1.38
CA LEU A 179 12.74 -11.52 0.81
C LEU A 179 13.93 -10.62 0.47
N MET A 180 14.94 -10.57 1.35
CA MET A 180 16.13 -9.72 1.20
C MET A 180 16.90 -9.97 -0.10
N THR A 181 16.84 -11.18 -0.63
CA THR A 181 17.49 -11.55 -1.89
C THR A 181 16.52 -11.60 -3.08
N GLY A 182 15.33 -11.01 -2.90
CA GLY A 182 14.25 -11.02 -3.88
C GLY A 182 13.45 -12.32 -3.93
N PRO A 183 12.41 -12.38 -4.77
CA PRO A 183 11.48 -13.51 -4.82
C PRO A 183 12.05 -14.76 -5.50
N SER A 184 13.23 -14.67 -6.11
CA SER A 184 13.84 -15.80 -6.80
C SER A 184 14.10 -16.94 -5.83
N GLY A 185 13.48 -18.10 -6.10
CA GLY A 185 13.60 -19.29 -5.25
C GLY A 185 12.64 -19.33 -4.05
N TYR A 186 11.85 -18.30 -3.81
CA TYR A 186 10.77 -18.39 -2.82
C TYR A 186 9.55 -19.05 -3.46
N SER A 187 9.14 -20.16 -2.90
CA SER A 187 8.09 -21.02 -3.44
C SER A 187 7.19 -21.53 -2.33
N ILE A 188 6.17 -22.26 -2.72
CA ILE A 188 5.29 -22.97 -1.77
C ILE A 188 6.07 -23.95 -0.88
N ASP A 189 7.16 -24.55 -1.38
CA ASP A 189 8.00 -25.44 -0.57
C ASP A 189 8.73 -24.67 0.52
N ALA A 190 9.26 -23.47 0.20
CA ALA A 190 9.91 -22.61 1.19
C ALA A 190 8.92 -22.12 2.25
N PHE A 191 7.70 -21.73 1.83
CA PHE A 191 6.62 -21.41 2.75
C PHE A 191 6.30 -22.59 3.68
N ALA A 192 6.07 -23.77 3.13
CA ALA A 192 5.72 -24.96 3.88
C ALA A 192 6.82 -25.39 4.85
N LEU A 193 8.10 -25.31 4.42
CA LEU A 193 9.26 -25.57 5.27
C LEU A 193 9.26 -24.64 6.50
N ASN A 194 9.10 -23.33 6.27
CA ASN A 194 9.05 -22.32 7.33
C ASN A 194 7.83 -22.51 8.26
N ALA A 195 6.71 -22.96 7.72
CA ALA A 195 5.49 -23.26 8.49
C ALA A 195 5.54 -24.63 9.20
N GLY A 196 6.53 -25.46 8.85
CA GLY A 196 6.68 -26.82 9.38
C GLY A 196 5.53 -27.76 8.99
N ILE A 197 5.01 -27.60 7.75
CA ILE A 197 3.94 -28.42 7.18
C ILE A 197 4.44 -29.11 5.90
N SER A 198 3.68 -30.09 5.39
CA SER A 198 3.93 -30.69 4.09
C SER A 198 3.06 -30.05 3.02
N VAL A 199 3.62 -29.73 1.86
CA VAL A 199 2.87 -29.26 0.69
C VAL A 199 1.86 -30.28 0.16
N THR A 200 2.05 -31.57 0.50
CA THR A 200 1.15 -32.67 0.09
C THR A 200 0.01 -32.90 1.07
N ASP A 201 -0.02 -32.21 2.23
CA ASP A 201 -1.08 -32.36 3.22
C ASP A 201 -2.30 -31.48 2.86
N THR A 202 -2.88 -31.77 1.71
CA THR A 202 -4.08 -31.09 1.18
C THR A 202 -5.35 -31.45 1.93
N ALA A 203 -5.34 -32.53 2.71
CA ALA A 203 -6.48 -32.91 3.54
C ALA A 203 -6.63 -32.00 4.77
N THR A 204 -5.52 -31.54 5.34
CA THR A 204 -5.51 -30.66 6.51
C THR A 204 -5.59 -29.18 6.11
N TYR A 205 -4.85 -28.79 5.07
CA TYR A 205 -4.70 -27.38 4.68
C TYR A 205 -5.47 -27.07 3.38
N LYS A 206 -6.60 -26.42 3.49
CA LYS A 206 -7.49 -26.10 2.36
C LYS A 206 -6.82 -25.24 1.29
N PHE A 207 -5.98 -24.29 1.71
CA PHE A 207 -5.22 -23.42 0.79
C PHE A 207 -4.16 -24.15 -0.02
N LEU A 208 -3.84 -25.43 0.32
CA LEU A 208 -3.03 -26.31 -0.51
C LEU A 208 -3.88 -27.14 -1.46
N ALA A 209 -5.10 -27.55 -1.03
CA ALA A 209 -6.03 -28.30 -1.86
C ALA A 209 -6.55 -27.46 -3.05
N THR A 210 -6.88 -26.21 -2.78
CA THR A 210 -7.11 -25.17 -3.79
C THR A 210 -5.93 -24.20 -3.72
N PRO A 211 -4.95 -24.28 -4.63
CA PRO A 211 -3.69 -23.56 -4.48
C PRO A 211 -3.88 -22.05 -4.28
N ASN A 212 -3.91 -21.60 -3.02
CA ASN A 212 -4.26 -20.24 -2.60
C ASN A 212 -3.25 -19.65 -1.59
N VAL A 213 -1.96 -19.66 -1.98
CA VAL A 213 -0.89 -18.97 -1.24
C VAL A 213 -0.32 -17.88 -2.15
N TRP A 214 -0.53 -16.64 -1.75
CA TRP A 214 -0.23 -15.46 -2.53
C TRP A 214 0.89 -14.65 -1.88
N SER A 215 1.94 -14.36 -2.60
CA SER A 215 3.01 -13.47 -2.13
C SER A 215 2.80 -12.04 -2.62
N MET A 216 3.42 -11.08 -1.93
CA MET A 216 3.35 -9.65 -2.24
C MET A 216 4.30 -9.22 -3.38
N TYR A 217 4.84 -10.16 -4.14
CA TYR A 217 5.80 -9.89 -5.21
C TYR A 217 5.18 -9.94 -6.60
N GLY A 218 3.91 -9.59 -6.74
CA GLY A 218 3.25 -9.46 -8.06
C GLY A 218 3.99 -8.50 -8.99
N ARG A 219 4.62 -7.45 -8.42
CA ARG A 219 5.52 -6.51 -9.09
C ARG A 219 6.70 -6.19 -8.17
N ALA A 220 7.90 -6.28 -8.71
CA ALA A 220 9.12 -6.00 -7.98
C ALA A 220 10.23 -5.52 -8.93
N THR A 221 11.24 -4.85 -8.39
CA THR A 221 12.47 -4.58 -9.14
C THR A 221 13.30 -5.86 -9.27
N GLY A 222 14.18 -5.90 -10.28
CA GLY A 222 15.15 -6.99 -10.43
C GLY A 222 16.40 -6.79 -9.58
N ALA A 223 17.32 -7.78 -9.66
CA ALA A 223 18.64 -7.70 -9.04
C ALA A 223 19.40 -6.44 -9.50
N PRO A 224 20.29 -5.89 -8.69
CA PRO A 224 20.65 -6.34 -7.33
C PRO A 224 19.75 -5.77 -6.22
N ASN A 225 18.87 -4.82 -6.54
CA ASN A 225 18.10 -4.04 -5.58
C ASN A 225 16.63 -4.48 -5.63
N TYR A 226 16.31 -5.55 -4.93
CA TYR A 226 14.94 -6.04 -4.88
C TYR A 226 14.06 -5.18 -3.98
N ALA A 227 13.04 -4.58 -4.57
CA ALA A 227 11.95 -3.90 -3.86
C ALA A 227 10.61 -4.38 -4.43
N THR A 228 9.61 -4.51 -3.60
CA THR A 228 8.25 -4.87 -4.01
C THR A 228 7.35 -3.64 -4.04
N ASP A 229 6.52 -3.55 -5.08
CA ASP A 229 5.56 -2.46 -5.27
C ASP A 229 4.48 -2.42 -4.19
N TRP A 230 4.32 -3.51 -3.45
CA TRP A 230 3.45 -3.58 -2.28
C TRP A 230 3.76 -2.50 -1.23
N TYR A 231 5.03 -2.23 -0.96
CA TYR A 231 5.43 -1.22 0.01
C TYR A 231 5.43 0.21 -0.54
N GLU A 232 5.30 0.39 -1.86
CA GLU A 232 5.26 1.72 -2.49
C GLU A 232 3.84 2.09 -2.93
N SER A 233 3.36 1.49 -4.03
CA SER A 233 2.11 1.92 -4.67
C SER A 233 0.84 1.47 -3.96
N ALA A 234 0.89 0.38 -3.17
CA ALA A 234 -0.33 -0.17 -2.56
C ALA A 234 -1.01 0.80 -1.58
N ILE A 235 -0.23 1.64 -0.88
CA ILE A 235 -0.76 2.67 0.00
C ILE A 235 -1.58 3.71 -0.79
N ALA A 236 -1.06 4.08 -1.96
CA ALA A 236 -1.65 5.11 -2.80
C ALA A 236 -2.75 4.59 -3.73
N GLN A 237 -2.87 3.26 -3.88
CA GLN A 237 -3.81 2.60 -4.79
C GLN A 237 -4.65 1.52 -4.10
N PRO A 238 -5.39 1.85 -3.03
CA PRO A 238 -6.17 0.87 -2.27
C PRO A 238 -7.25 0.18 -3.11
N GLN A 239 -7.78 0.84 -4.15
CA GLN A 239 -8.75 0.26 -5.07
C GLN A 239 -8.15 -0.90 -5.87
N VAL A 240 -6.85 -0.84 -6.22
CA VAL A 240 -6.16 -1.92 -6.94
C VAL A 240 -5.92 -3.10 -6.00
N VAL A 241 -5.51 -2.84 -4.77
CA VAL A 241 -5.37 -3.88 -3.74
C VAL A 241 -6.70 -4.59 -3.50
N LEU A 242 -7.78 -3.82 -3.38
CA LEU A 242 -9.12 -4.39 -3.16
C LEU A 242 -9.56 -5.25 -4.34
N ALA A 243 -9.30 -4.82 -5.59
CA ALA A 243 -9.62 -5.61 -6.77
C ALA A 243 -8.85 -6.93 -6.84
N ASP A 244 -7.54 -6.89 -6.54
CA ASP A 244 -6.72 -8.09 -6.44
C ASP A 244 -7.31 -9.07 -5.42
N LEU A 245 -7.65 -8.58 -4.21
CA LEU A 245 -8.19 -9.41 -3.14
C LEU A 245 -9.58 -9.99 -3.49
N ILE A 246 -10.48 -9.20 -4.10
CA ILE A 246 -11.76 -9.72 -4.58
C ILE A 246 -11.53 -10.86 -5.58
N SER A 247 -10.64 -10.65 -6.54
CA SER A 247 -10.32 -11.66 -7.54
C SER A 247 -9.60 -12.91 -6.98
N ILE A 248 -8.86 -12.77 -5.87
CA ILE A 248 -8.26 -13.88 -5.13
C ILE A 248 -9.32 -14.67 -4.37
N MET A 249 -10.23 -13.98 -3.70
CA MET A 249 -11.25 -14.58 -2.83
C MET A 249 -12.43 -15.14 -3.60
N HIS A 250 -12.74 -14.56 -4.76
CA HIS A 250 -13.89 -14.87 -5.58
C HIS A 250 -13.47 -14.98 -7.05
N PRO A 251 -12.72 -16.05 -7.42
CA PRO A 251 -12.21 -16.22 -8.77
C PRO A 251 -13.37 -16.37 -9.75
N GLY A 252 -13.38 -15.56 -10.81
CA GLY A 252 -14.41 -15.55 -11.84
C GLY A 252 -15.47 -14.45 -11.69
N ASP A 253 -15.63 -13.86 -10.51
CA ASP A 253 -16.65 -12.82 -10.27
C ASP A 253 -16.20 -11.42 -10.69
N VAL A 254 -14.89 -11.18 -10.75
CA VAL A 254 -14.30 -9.95 -11.27
C VAL A 254 -13.33 -10.28 -12.40
N PRO A 255 -13.50 -9.69 -13.59
CA PRO A 255 -12.54 -9.87 -14.67
C PRO A 255 -11.21 -9.20 -14.29
N ALA A 256 -10.34 -9.91 -13.59
CA ALA A 256 -9.00 -9.44 -13.31
C ALA A 256 -8.01 -10.35 -14.03
N PRO A 257 -7.39 -9.88 -15.12
CA PRO A 257 -6.52 -10.74 -15.92
C PRO A 257 -5.28 -11.18 -15.14
N LYS A 258 -4.59 -10.29 -14.50
CA LYS A 258 -3.41 -10.59 -13.68
C LYS A 258 -3.47 -9.74 -12.42
N LYS A 259 -3.15 -10.34 -11.27
CA LYS A 259 -3.04 -9.57 -10.04
C LYS A 259 -1.91 -8.57 -10.16
N TYR A 260 -2.12 -7.39 -9.61
CA TYR A 260 -1.13 -6.33 -9.67
C TYR A 260 -0.07 -6.47 -8.58
N PHE A 261 -0.52 -6.61 -7.32
CA PHE A 261 0.37 -6.68 -6.17
C PHE A 261 0.75 -8.10 -5.76
N PHE A 262 -0.06 -9.09 -6.12
CA PHE A 262 0.10 -10.45 -5.65
C PHE A 262 0.41 -11.43 -6.77
N ASN A 263 1.18 -12.47 -6.45
CA ASN A 263 1.40 -13.64 -7.31
C ASN A 263 1.18 -14.92 -6.50
N ASN A 264 0.60 -15.94 -7.15
CA ASN A 264 0.28 -17.22 -6.51
C ASN A 264 1.49 -18.16 -6.52
N ILE A 265 2.20 -18.26 -5.38
CA ILE A 265 3.37 -19.13 -5.26
C ILE A 265 2.99 -20.61 -5.21
N ALA A 266 1.75 -20.95 -4.84
CA ALA A 266 1.25 -22.33 -4.90
C ALA A 266 0.98 -22.80 -6.34
N GLN A 267 0.83 -21.87 -7.28
CA GLN A 267 0.72 -22.15 -8.72
C GLN A 267 2.01 -21.82 -9.48
N LEU A 268 3.10 -21.58 -8.76
CA LEU A 268 4.41 -21.22 -9.32
C LEU A 268 4.36 -19.97 -10.22
N GLU A 269 3.42 -19.07 -9.96
CA GLU A 269 3.38 -17.78 -10.65
C GLU A 269 4.58 -16.93 -10.26
N THR A 270 5.16 -16.29 -11.24
CA THR A 270 6.22 -15.28 -11.05
C THR A 270 5.64 -13.89 -11.20
N GLY A 271 6.06 -12.97 -10.31
CA GLY A 271 5.73 -11.56 -10.43
C GLY A 271 6.38 -10.90 -11.65
N ALA A 272 5.92 -9.72 -11.99
CA ALA A 272 6.50 -8.90 -13.02
C ALA A 272 7.76 -8.18 -12.51
N VAL A 273 8.85 -8.26 -13.26
CA VAL A 273 10.03 -7.43 -13.01
C VAL A 273 9.78 -6.05 -13.62
N VAL A 274 9.89 -5.01 -12.79
CA VAL A 274 9.61 -3.62 -13.15
C VAL A 274 10.93 -2.87 -13.31
N SER A 275 11.05 -2.12 -14.39
CA SER A 275 12.23 -1.32 -14.70
C SER A 275 11.85 0.01 -15.34
N ALA A 276 12.82 0.88 -15.57
CA ALA A 276 12.66 2.16 -16.28
C ALA A 276 12.00 1.99 -17.68
N ALA A 277 12.20 0.84 -18.33
CA ALA A 277 11.60 0.52 -19.63
C ALA A 277 10.07 0.41 -19.59
N ASN A 278 9.49 0.20 -18.41
CA ASN A 278 8.04 0.14 -18.23
C ASN A 278 7.39 1.54 -18.09
N CYS A 279 8.17 2.62 -18.07
CA CYS A 279 7.65 3.98 -18.10
C CYS A 279 7.25 4.33 -19.54
N THR A 280 5.96 4.37 -19.82
CA THR A 280 5.41 4.65 -21.15
C THR A 280 5.36 6.14 -21.45
N THR A 281 5.24 6.97 -20.40
CA THR A 281 5.20 8.42 -20.53
C THR A 281 5.77 9.07 -19.28
N LEU A 282 6.43 10.24 -19.47
CA LEU A 282 6.81 11.13 -18.36
C LEU A 282 5.80 12.28 -18.21
N ASP A 283 4.67 12.25 -18.94
CA ASP A 283 3.64 13.27 -18.80
C ASP A 283 3.04 13.21 -17.38
N PRO A 284 3.26 14.25 -16.56
CA PRO A 284 2.74 14.29 -15.22
C PRO A 284 1.21 14.41 -15.16
N THR A 285 0.57 14.68 -16.30
CA THR A 285 -0.89 14.75 -16.38
C THR A 285 -1.53 13.39 -16.61
N GLU A 286 -0.75 12.42 -17.09
CA GLU A 286 -1.23 11.06 -17.30
C GLU A 286 -1.22 10.29 -15.96
N VAL A 287 -2.39 10.14 -15.37
CA VAL A 287 -2.57 9.29 -14.21
C VAL A 287 -2.68 7.86 -14.72
N VAL A 288 -1.62 7.08 -14.55
CA VAL A 288 -1.71 5.63 -14.74
C VAL A 288 -2.46 5.03 -13.55
N ASN A 289 -3.77 5.21 -13.55
CA ASN A 289 -4.63 4.38 -12.72
C ASN A 289 -4.90 3.11 -13.50
N PRO A 290 -4.54 1.93 -13.00
CA PRO A 290 -5.08 0.70 -13.55
C PRO A 290 -6.61 0.77 -13.40
N ILE A 291 -7.28 1.00 -14.52
CA ILE A 291 -8.74 1.11 -14.55
C ILE A 291 -9.31 -0.25 -14.20
N ILE A 292 -9.96 -0.33 -13.08
CA ILE A 292 -10.64 -1.55 -12.66
C ILE A 292 -11.95 -1.60 -13.39
N SER A 293 -12.02 -2.40 -14.45
CA SER A 293 -13.10 -2.44 -15.42
C SER A 293 -14.49 -2.75 -14.84
N ALA A 294 -14.57 -3.42 -13.69
CA ALA A 294 -15.84 -3.74 -13.04
C ALA A 294 -16.62 -2.49 -12.56
N CYS A 295 -15.94 -1.39 -12.29
CA CYS A 295 -16.57 -0.12 -11.89
C CYS A 295 -16.46 0.95 -12.98
N SER A 296 -15.79 0.70 -14.08
CA SER A 296 -15.63 1.61 -15.23
C SER A 296 -16.91 1.84 -16.03
N ALA A 297 -17.91 1.02 -15.88
CA ALA A 297 -19.16 1.17 -16.64
C ALA A 297 -19.93 2.46 -16.33
N THR A 298 -19.52 3.23 -15.31
CA THR A 298 -20.19 4.45 -14.89
C THR A 298 -19.31 5.71 -14.99
N ILE A 299 -18.00 5.55 -15.28
CA ILE A 299 -17.11 6.67 -15.50
C ILE A 299 -16.82 6.75 -17.00
N THR A 300 -17.68 7.43 -17.77
CA THR A 300 -17.30 7.92 -19.08
C THR A 300 -16.15 8.90 -18.88
N PRO A 301 -14.97 8.66 -19.46
CA PRO A 301 -13.96 9.69 -19.50
C PRO A 301 -14.56 10.85 -20.28
N GLU A 302 -14.71 12.00 -19.67
CA GLU A 302 -14.96 13.22 -20.40
C GLU A 302 -13.72 13.42 -21.31
N VAL A 303 -13.91 13.11 -22.57
CA VAL A 303 -12.96 13.42 -23.61
C VAL A 303 -12.78 14.94 -23.56
N PRO A 304 -11.55 15.50 -23.45
CA PRO A 304 -11.36 16.92 -23.62
C PRO A 304 -11.66 17.27 -25.09
N GLY A 305 -12.90 17.52 -25.35
CA GLY A 305 -13.41 17.79 -26.68
C GLY A 305 -14.13 19.11 -26.70
N THR A 306 -13.52 20.06 -27.41
CA THR A 306 -14.10 21.31 -27.93
C THR A 306 -14.62 22.28 -26.87
N ALA A 307 -13.77 23.29 -26.62
CA ALA A 307 -14.17 24.54 -25.98
C ALA A 307 -15.45 25.07 -26.62
N SER A 308 -16.57 24.92 -25.93
CA SER A 308 -17.75 25.76 -26.19
C SER A 308 -17.51 27.11 -25.56
N SER A 309 -17.70 28.15 -26.35
CA SER A 309 -17.56 29.56 -25.99
C SER A 309 -18.12 29.91 -24.62
N PRO A 310 -17.48 30.83 -23.90
CA PRO A 310 -17.93 31.23 -22.56
C PRO A 310 -19.28 31.90 -22.59
N ALA A 311 -20.23 31.33 -21.84
CA ALA A 311 -21.50 31.99 -21.53
C ALA A 311 -21.22 33.19 -20.64
N THR A 312 -21.85 34.31 -20.98
CA THR A 312 -21.81 35.58 -20.27
C THR A 312 -22.18 35.39 -18.78
N PRO A 313 -21.41 35.92 -17.83
CA PRO A 313 -21.73 35.77 -16.42
C PRO A 313 -22.96 36.57 -16.03
N PRO A 314 -23.84 36.05 -15.17
CA PRO A 314 -24.92 36.82 -14.60
C PRO A 314 -24.38 37.90 -13.64
N SER A 315 -24.97 39.11 -13.74
CA SER A 315 -24.68 40.28 -12.91
C SER A 315 -24.77 39.95 -11.41
N SER A 316 -23.65 40.10 -10.71
CA SER A 316 -23.56 39.91 -9.26
C SER A 316 -24.07 41.14 -8.50
N SER A 317 -25.05 40.94 -7.63
CA SER A 317 -25.40 41.87 -6.56
C SER A 317 -24.28 41.95 -5.51
N PRO A 318 -24.06 43.11 -4.85
CA PRO A 318 -22.98 43.25 -3.87
C PRO A 318 -23.24 42.43 -2.59
N PRO A 319 -22.19 41.90 -1.94
CA PRO A 319 -22.32 41.09 -0.75
C PRO A 319 -22.68 41.96 0.48
N SER A 320 -23.60 41.45 1.28
CA SER A 320 -23.92 41.94 2.62
C SER A 320 -22.78 41.65 3.60
N SER A 321 -22.56 42.60 4.53
CA SER A 321 -21.50 42.61 5.53
C SER A 321 -21.42 41.32 6.38
N PRO A 322 -20.20 40.87 6.77
CA PRO A 322 -20.07 39.71 7.61
C PRO A 322 -20.43 39.96 9.08
N PRO A 323 -20.94 38.94 9.80
CA PRO A 323 -21.18 39.04 11.24
C PRO A 323 -19.88 39.09 12.05
N PRO A 324 -19.89 39.64 13.28
CA PRO A 324 -18.67 39.78 14.10
C PRO A 324 -18.14 38.41 14.56
N SER A 325 -16.80 38.28 14.55
CA SER A 325 -16.07 37.11 15.00
C SER A 325 -16.29 36.83 16.50
N PRO A 326 -16.40 35.55 16.90
CA PRO A 326 -16.44 35.20 18.30
C PRO A 326 -15.04 35.30 18.94
N THR A 327 -15.03 35.78 20.19
CA THR A 327 -13.85 35.92 21.05
C THR A 327 -13.19 34.55 21.30
N PRO A 328 -11.86 34.42 21.28
CA PRO A 328 -11.19 33.14 21.54
C PRO A 328 -11.31 32.74 23.02
N SER A 329 -11.84 31.57 23.26
CA SER A 329 -11.81 30.90 24.58
C SER A 329 -10.43 30.24 24.82
N SER A 330 -9.99 30.34 26.05
CA SER A 330 -8.68 29.82 26.53
C SER A 330 -8.52 28.31 26.33
N PRO A 331 -7.34 27.83 26.03
CA PRO A 331 -7.09 26.39 25.84
C PRO A 331 -7.13 25.63 27.18
N PRO A 332 -7.58 24.35 27.16
CA PRO A 332 -7.55 23.48 28.33
C PRO A 332 -6.11 23.02 28.67
N PRO A 333 -5.81 22.67 29.94
CA PRO A 333 -4.48 22.27 30.35
C PRO A 333 -4.09 20.89 29.77
N ALA A 334 -2.80 20.76 29.43
CA ALA A 334 -2.20 19.56 28.88
C ALA A 334 -2.24 18.38 29.87
N PRO A 335 -2.49 17.14 29.37
CA PRO A 335 -2.38 15.95 30.20
C PRO A 335 -0.94 15.60 30.53
N LYS A 336 -0.67 15.22 31.78
CA LYS A 336 0.64 14.77 32.27
C LYS A 336 1.05 13.47 31.57
N ALA A 337 2.27 13.46 31.06
CA ALA A 337 2.89 12.27 30.49
C ALA A 337 3.06 11.16 31.53
N ALA A 338 2.53 9.97 31.25
CA ALA A 338 2.91 8.76 31.95
C ALA A 338 4.14 8.15 31.27
N ALA A 339 5.19 7.97 32.04
CA ALA A 339 6.39 7.27 31.62
C ALA A 339 6.08 5.77 31.50
N SER A 340 6.31 5.19 30.33
CA SER A 340 6.41 3.75 30.16
C SER A 340 7.80 3.40 29.62
N SER A 341 8.47 2.58 30.40
CA SER A 341 9.78 2.00 30.18
C SER A 341 9.81 1.09 28.95
N GLY A 342 10.81 1.30 28.15
CA GLY A 342 11.55 0.56 27.19
C GLY A 342 11.24 -0.83 26.75
N SER A 343 11.53 -1.10 25.50
CA SER A 343 12.37 -2.26 25.17
C SER A 343 12.98 -2.09 23.77
N LEU A 344 14.26 -2.38 23.72
CA LEU A 344 15.11 -2.48 22.55
C LEU A 344 14.61 -3.59 21.62
N LEU A 345 14.04 -3.22 20.46
CA LEU A 345 13.88 -4.09 19.29
C LEU A 345 13.62 -3.18 18.07
N GLY A 346 14.64 -2.57 17.52
CA GLY A 346 14.44 -1.50 16.54
C GLY A 346 15.44 -1.37 15.40
N ALA A 347 16.40 -2.28 15.24
CA ALA A 347 17.43 -2.10 14.20
C ALA A 347 17.12 -2.73 12.84
N GLY A 348 16.09 -3.57 12.74
CA GLY A 348 15.76 -4.30 11.48
C GLY A 348 14.67 -3.66 10.61
N LEU A 349 13.85 -2.76 11.16
CA LEU A 349 12.70 -2.16 10.43
C LEU A 349 13.02 -0.84 9.72
N ALA A 350 14.13 -0.21 10.02
CA ALA A 350 14.46 1.13 9.51
C ALA A 350 14.75 1.16 7.99
N ALA A 351 15.20 0.06 7.40
CA ALA A 351 15.46 -0.03 5.97
C ALA A 351 14.20 -0.21 5.11
N LEU A 352 13.10 -0.66 5.70
CA LEU A 352 11.87 -1.00 4.96
C LEU A 352 10.95 0.20 4.66
N LEU A 353 11.09 1.32 5.34
CA LEU A 353 10.14 2.44 5.22
C LEU A 353 10.63 3.63 4.39
N ALA A 354 11.90 3.67 4.00
CA ALA A 354 12.38 4.69 3.06
C ALA A 354 11.75 4.55 1.65
N ALA A 355 11.27 3.35 1.32
CA ALA A 355 10.64 3.07 0.03
C ALA A 355 9.21 3.64 -0.12
N THR A 356 8.53 3.97 0.97
CA THR A 356 7.10 4.33 0.96
C THR A 356 6.82 5.73 0.38
N ILE A 357 7.83 6.57 0.23
CA ILE A 357 7.65 7.97 -0.19
C ILE A 357 7.58 8.13 -1.71
N ALA A 358 8.24 7.25 -2.47
CA ALA A 358 8.26 7.35 -3.93
C ALA A 358 6.91 7.06 -4.59
N ALA A 359 5.98 6.40 -3.91
CA ALA A 359 4.68 6.02 -4.46
C ALA A 359 3.58 7.08 -4.34
N LEU A 360 3.77 8.08 -3.49
CA LEU A 360 2.83 9.18 -3.31
C LEU A 360 3.13 10.40 -4.21
N VAL A 361 4.25 10.37 -4.90
CA VAL A 361 4.71 11.39 -5.84
C VAL A 361 4.58 10.89 -7.31
#